data_8f475f0846e8aba8f002e31e115fb0da
#
_entry.id   8f475f0846e8aba8f002e31e115fb0da
#
_cell.length_a   1.000
_cell.length_b   1.000
_cell.length_c   1.000
_cell.angle_alpha   90.00
_cell.angle_beta   90.00
_cell.angle_gamma   90.00
#
_symmetry.space_group_name_H-M   'P 1'
#
loop_
_entity.id
_entity.type
_entity.pdbx_description
1 polymer ?
#
loop_
_entity_poly.entity_id
_entity_poly.type
_entity_poly.pdbx_seq_one_letter_code
_entity_poly.pdbx_strand_id
1 'polypeptide(L)'
;MKDDEILVEGIYRFKFLDKILIAVFIILSIFYLIIGKVNYEYGYYYLGIALMIIAAACVVAYLLNSKIKLVVTNYKVSGRLGLWRQVDLPIDSISSVQKVFLGVGIATSSGIIRFSPITNKDDIYMNINSLLMARQKKKTSELNDIEALKKYKELLDNGIITKEEFEVKKAQILK
;
A
#
# COMPACT_ATOMS: atom_id res chain seq x y z
N MET A 1 -7.80 17.73 15.57
CA MET A 1 -7.83 16.69 14.53
C MET A 1 -6.73 17.05 13.56
N LYS A 2 -5.72 16.17 13.35
CA LYS A 2 -4.76 16.37 12.25
C LYS A 2 -5.55 16.10 10.97
N ASP A 3 -5.61 17.07 10.08
CA ASP A 3 -6.23 16.89 8.78
C ASP A 3 -5.53 15.74 8.05
N ASP A 4 -6.32 14.73 7.64
CA ASP A 4 -5.86 13.54 6.91
C ASP A 4 -5.55 13.97 5.47
N GLU A 5 -4.41 14.63 5.27
CA GLU A 5 -3.96 15.00 3.93
C GLU A 5 -3.60 13.73 3.15
N ILE A 6 -4.35 13.47 2.08
CA ILE A 6 -4.11 12.36 1.17
C ILE A 6 -2.95 12.74 0.25
N LEU A 7 -1.83 12.04 0.37
CA LEU A 7 -0.65 12.25 -0.47
C LEU A 7 -0.76 11.53 -1.82
N VAL A 8 -1.26 10.29 -1.79
CA VAL A 8 -1.45 9.49 -3.00
C VAL A 8 -2.53 8.42 -2.79
N GLU A 9 -3.29 8.15 -3.85
CA GLU A 9 -4.25 7.04 -3.89
C GLU A 9 -3.82 6.03 -4.95
N GLY A 10 -3.89 4.74 -4.62
CA GLY A 10 -3.57 3.65 -5.53
C GLY A 10 -4.65 3.44 -6.58
N ILE A 11 -4.26 3.38 -7.85
CA ILE A 11 -5.16 3.18 -8.97
C ILE A 11 -5.11 1.71 -9.41
N TYR A 12 -6.27 1.02 -9.38
CA TYR A 12 -6.41 -0.35 -9.85
C TYR A 12 -6.12 -0.45 -11.36
N ARG A 13 -5.18 -1.32 -11.73
CA ARG A 13 -4.58 -1.37 -13.07
C ARG A 13 -5.50 -1.88 -14.17
N PHE A 14 -6.23 -2.95 -13.91
CA PHE A 14 -6.93 -3.70 -14.98
C PHE A 14 -8.43 -3.44 -15.06
N LYS A 15 -8.93 -2.41 -14.39
CA LYS A 15 -10.36 -2.12 -14.29
C LYS A 15 -11.11 -2.07 -15.62
N PHE A 16 -10.48 -1.57 -16.68
CA PHE A 16 -11.06 -1.49 -18.01
C PHE A 16 -10.89 -2.79 -18.81
N LEU A 17 -9.69 -3.39 -18.75
CA LEU A 17 -9.38 -4.63 -19.45
C LEU A 17 -10.20 -5.81 -18.91
N ASP A 18 -10.41 -5.89 -17.59
CA ASP A 18 -11.25 -6.92 -17.00
C ASP A 18 -12.68 -6.88 -17.53
N LYS A 19 -13.25 -5.69 -17.71
CA LYS A 19 -14.60 -5.52 -18.28
C LYS A 19 -14.67 -5.98 -19.71
N ILE A 20 -13.67 -5.64 -20.55
CA ILE A 20 -13.61 -6.09 -21.95
C ILE A 20 -13.48 -7.61 -21.99
N LEU A 21 -12.60 -8.19 -21.21
CA LEU A 21 -12.40 -9.63 -21.15
C LEU A 21 -13.69 -10.39 -20.79
N ILE A 22 -14.39 -9.92 -19.77
CA ILE A 22 -15.68 -10.48 -19.36
C ILE A 22 -16.70 -10.40 -20.52
N ALA A 23 -16.81 -9.25 -21.19
CA ALA A 23 -17.72 -9.06 -22.30
C ALA A 23 -17.41 -10.01 -23.47
N VAL A 24 -16.14 -10.19 -23.81
CA VAL A 24 -15.70 -11.12 -24.86
C VAL A 24 -16.08 -12.56 -24.52
N PHE A 25 -15.84 -13.03 -23.29
CA PHE A 25 -16.22 -14.38 -22.89
C PHE A 25 -17.73 -14.60 -22.92
N ILE A 26 -18.51 -13.60 -22.52
CA ILE A 26 -19.98 -13.69 -22.60
C ILE A 26 -20.45 -13.79 -24.05
N ILE A 27 -19.94 -12.96 -24.95
CA ILE A 27 -20.30 -12.96 -26.37
C ILE A 27 -19.95 -14.32 -27.03
N LEU A 28 -18.72 -14.81 -26.79
CA LEU A 28 -18.27 -16.10 -27.29
C LEU A 28 -19.13 -17.26 -26.73
N SER A 29 -19.46 -17.22 -25.48
CA SER A 29 -20.34 -18.23 -24.85
C SER A 29 -21.70 -18.30 -25.57
N ILE A 30 -22.37 -17.16 -25.74
CA ILE A 30 -23.66 -17.07 -26.41
C ILE A 30 -23.54 -17.58 -27.83
N PHE A 31 -22.50 -17.20 -28.57
CA PHE A 31 -22.26 -17.64 -29.94
C PHE A 31 -22.15 -19.18 -30.05
N TYR A 32 -21.34 -19.82 -29.19
CA TYR A 32 -21.21 -21.28 -29.22
C TYR A 32 -22.47 -22.01 -28.74
N LEU A 33 -23.24 -21.44 -27.81
CA LEU A 33 -24.53 -22.02 -27.41
C LEU A 33 -25.54 -22.01 -28.55
N ILE A 34 -25.58 -20.91 -29.36
CA ILE A 34 -26.47 -20.81 -30.51
C ILE A 34 -26.06 -21.80 -31.61
N ILE A 35 -24.77 -21.87 -31.97
CA ILE A 35 -24.26 -22.80 -32.97
C ILE A 35 -24.53 -24.25 -32.59
N GLY A 36 -24.26 -24.63 -31.33
CA GLY A 36 -24.49 -25.96 -30.82
C GLY A 36 -25.96 -26.37 -30.90
N LYS A 37 -26.87 -25.42 -30.64
CA LYS A 37 -28.31 -25.66 -30.76
C LYS A 37 -28.80 -25.79 -32.21
N VAL A 38 -28.27 -24.93 -33.11
CA VAL A 38 -28.68 -24.90 -34.52
C VAL A 38 -28.17 -26.14 -35.26
N ASN A 39 -26.93 -26.54 -35.04
CA ASN A 39 -26.29 -27.67 -35.75
C ASN A 39 -26.52 -29.03 -35.05
N TYR A 40 -27.21 -29.07 -33.93
CA TYR A 40 -27.37 -30.27 -33.10
C TYR A 40 -26.04 -30.91 -32.66
N GLU A 41 -24.99 -30.13 -32.61
CA GLU A 41 -23.65 -30.56 -32.21
C GLU A 41 -23.40 -30.28 -30.70
N TYR A 42 -23.47 -31.30 -29.91
CA TYR A 42 -23.28 -31.21 -28.44
C TYR A 42 -21.90 -30.67 -28.05
N GLY A 43 -20.86 -30.88 -28.91
CA GLY A 43 -19.53 -30.37 -28.64
C GLY A 43 -19.48 -28.84 -28.48
N TYR A 44 -20.11 -28.12 -29.42
CA TYR A 44 -20.18 -26.65 -29.34
C TYR A 44 -21.05 -26.17 -28.17
N TYR A 45 -22.11 -26.90 -27.85
CA TYR A 45 -22.98 -26.59 -26.74
C TYR A 45 -22.22 -26.67 -25.40
N TYR A 46 -21.44 -27.74 -25.16
CA TYR A 46 -20.61 -27.88 -23.97
C TYR A 46 -19.50 -26.83 -23.89
N LEU A 47 -18.91 -26.46 -25.04
CA LEU A 47 -17.93 -25.39 -25.10
C LEU A 47 -18.54 -24.04 -24.68
N GLY A 48 -19.76 -23.74 -25.12
CA GLY A 48 -20.51 -22.55 -24.73
C GLY A 48 -20.74 -22.50 -23.21
N ILE A 49 -21.13 -23.62 -22.61
CA ILE A 49 -21.30 -23.73 -21.15
C ILE A 49 -19.97 -23.50 -20.41
N ALA A 50 -18.88 -24.10 -20.88
CA ALA A 50 -17.57 -23.94 -20.28
C ALA A 50 -17.11 -22.46 -20.29
N LEU A 51 -17.31 -21.76 -21.43
CA LEU A 51 -17.02 -20.33 -21.53
C LEU A 51 -17.88 -19.47 -20.61
N MET A 52 -19.15 -19.85 -20.39
CA MET A 52 -20.05 -19.18 -19.44
C MET A 52 -19.53 -19.30 -17.99
N ILE A 53 -19.04 -20.47 -17.60
CA ILE A 53 -18.43 -20.69 -16.29
C ILE A 53 -17.17 -19.85 -16.11
N ILE A 54 -16.33 -19.77 -17.14
CA ILE A 54 -15.13 -18.93 -17.13
C ILE A 54 -15.52 -17.45 -17.01
N ALA A 55 -16.52 -16.98 -17.76
CA ALA A 55 -17.01 -15.61 -17.65
C ALA A 55 -17.50 -15.29 -16.22
N ALA A 56 -18.25 -16.20 -15.60
CA ALA A 56 -18.71 -16.04 -14.21
C ALA A 56 -17.53 -15.96 -13.23
N ALA A 57 -16.52 -16.81 -13.37
CA ALA A 57 -15.28 -16.73 -12.57
C ALA A 57 -14.56 -15.40 -12.76
N CYS A 58 -14.46 -14.89 -13.98
CA CYS A 58 -13.87 -13.58 -14.26
C CYS A 58 -14.66 -12.43 -13.61
N VAL A 59 -15.99 -12.50 -13.59
CA VAL A 59 -16.84 -11.52 -12.89
C VAL A 59 -16.53 -11.52 -11.38
N VAL A 60 -16.46 -12.69 -10.76
CA VAL A 60 -16.12 -12.82 -9.34
C VAL A 60 -14.72 -12.23 -9.08
N ALA A 61 -13.72 -12.60 -9.88
CA ALA A 61 -12.37 -12.06 -9.75
C ALA A 61 -12.34 -10.53 -9.89
N TYR A 62 -13.09 -9.98 -10.85
CA TYR A 62 -13.23 -8.53 -11.03
C TYR A 62 -13.83 -7.85 -9.79
N LEU A 63 -14.91 -8.41 -9.24
CA LEU A 63 -15.56 -7.86 -8.05
C LEU A 63 -14.63 -7.86 -6.82
N LEU A 64 -13.85 -8.93 -6.65
CA LEU A 64 -12.85 -9.03 -5.59
C LEU A 64 -11.75 -7.97 -5.75
N ASN A 65 -11.19 -7.86 -6.95
CA ASN A 65 -10.07 -6.96 -7.22
C ASN A 65 -10.49 -5.49 -7.30
N SER A 66 -11.71 -5.18 -7.75
CA SER A 66 -12.21 -3.81 -7.85
C SER A 66 -12.35 -3.09 -6.50
N LYS A 67 -12.33 -3.86 -5.40
CA LYS A 67 -12.41 -3.35 -4.02
C LYS A 67 -11.03 -3.06 -3.41
N ILE A 68 -9.95 -3.34 -4.14
CA ILE A 68 -8.61 -2.98 -3.69
C ILE A 68 -8.48 -1.46 -3.73
N LYS A 69 -8.23 -0.88 -2.58
CA LYS A 69 -7.90 0.54 -2.40
C LYS A 69 -6.64 0.65 -1.58
N LEU A 70 -5.82 1.62 -1.91
CA LEU A 70 -4.66 2.00 -1.12
C LEU A 70 -4.62 3.53 -1.07
N VAL A 71 -4.59 4.07 0.12
CA VAL A 71 -4.52 5.52 0.38
C VAL A 71 -3.35 5.76 1.32
N VAL A 72 -2.45 6.63 0.91
CA VAL A 72 -1.31 7.06 1.72
C VAL A 72 -1.58 8.47 2.20
N THR A 73 -1.57 8.66 3.50
CA THR A 73 -1.66 9.95 4.16
C THR A 73 -0.33 10.30 4.84
N ASN A 74 -0.23 11.50 5.36
CA ASN A 74 0.97 12.00 6.04
C ASN A 74 1.37 11.19 7.30
N TYR A 75 0.50 10.33 7.87
CA TYR A 75 0.78 9.57 9.10
C TYR A 75 0.37 8.09 9.06
N LYS A 76 -0.42 7.65 8.10
CA LYS A 76 -0.84 6.25 7.94
C LYS A 76 -0.97 5.83 6.48
N VAL A 77 -0.90 4.53 6.26
CA VAL A 77 -1.28 3.88 5.02
C VAL A 77 -2.52 3.06 5.27
N SER A 78 -3.62 3.43 4.64
CA SER A 78 -4.90 2.75 4.72
C SER A 78 -5.18 2.01 3.44
N GLY A 79 -5.72 0.78 3.52
CA GLY A 79 -6.03 0.03 2.33
C GLY A 79 -7.10 -1.03 2.54
N ARG A 80 -7.73 -1.42 1.43
CA ARG A 80 -8.65 -2.56 1.39
C ARG A 80 -8.11 -3.60 0.43
N LEU A 81 -8.00 -4.83 0.91
CA LEU A 81 -7.59 -6.00 0.16
C LEU A 81 -8.81 -6.90 -0.07
N GLY A 82 -9.42 -6.79 -1.27
CA GLY A 82 -10.63 -7.53 -1.58
C GLY A 82 -11.84 -7.08 -0.78
N LEU A 83 -12.77 -8.02 -0.49
CA LEU A 83 -14.06 -7.70 0.14
C LEU A 83 -13.99 -7.54 1.67
N TRP A 84 -13.10 -8.28 2.34
CA TRP A 84 -13.19 -8.51 3.78
C TRP A 84 -12.04 -7.90 4.59
N ARG A 85 -10.89 -7.66 3.97
CA ARG A 85 -9.69 -7.24 4.69
C ARG A 85 -9.43 -5.76 4.51
N GLN A 86 -9.66 -4.98 5.55
CA GLN A 86 -9.22 -3.60 5.67
C GLN A 86 -7.92 -3.57 6.49
N VAL A 87 -7.00 -2.71 6.10
CA VAL A 87 -5.69 -2.55 6.72
C VAL A 87 -5.47 -1.07 6.94
N ASP A 88 -5.15 -0.71 8.18
CA ASP A 88 -4.74 0.63 8.58
C ASP A 88 -3.38 0.52 9.28
N LEU A 89 -2.36 1.05 8.65
CA LEU A 89 -0.96 0.97 9.09
C LEU A 89 -0.46 2.38 9.43
N PRO A 90 -0.27 2.71 10.70
CA PRO A 90 0.49 3.90 11.06
C PRO A 90 1.89 3.84 10.43
N ILE A 91 2.43 4.96 9.97
CA ILE A 91 3.78 5.02 9.38
C ILE A 91 4.83 4.43 10.35
N ASP A 92 4.58 4.54 11.66
CA ASP A 92 5.46 4.00 12.69
C ASP A 92 5.51 2.47 12.74
N SER A 93 4.49 1.79 12.27
CA SER A 93 4.45 0.32 12.18
C SER A 93 5.10 -0.22 10.90
N ILE A 94 5.43 0.64 9.94
CA ILE A 94 6.01 0.25 8.66
C ILE A 94 7.53 0.18 8.80
N SER A 95 8.10 -0.98 8.50
CA SER A 95 9.55 -1.20 8.51
C SER A 95 10.20 -0.82 7.19
N SER A 96 9.56 -1.19 6.07
CA SER A 96 10.05 -0.86 4.73
C SER A 96 8.93 -0.95 3.70
N VAL A 97 9.17 -0.37 2.54
CA VAL A 97 8.31 -0.47 1.36
C VAL A 97 9.13 -1.04 0.21
N GLN A 98 8.51 -1.89 -0.60
CA GLN A 98 9.17 -2.49 -1.77
C GLN A 98 8.23 -2.52 -2.98
N LYS A 99 8.80 -2.38 -4.17
CA LYS A 99 8.06 -2.57 -5.42
C LYS A 99 7.90 -4.06 -5.68
N VAL A 100 6.67 -4.50 -5.94
CA VAL A 100 6.37 -5.85 -6.41
C VAL A 100 5.89 -5.81 -7.87
N PHE A 101 5.81 -6.96 -8.53
CA PHE A 101 5.56 -7.03 -9.98
C PHE A 101 4.38 -6.14 -10.45
N LEU A 102 3.24 -6.17 -9.78
CA LEU A 102 2.05 -5.40 -10.15
C LEU A 102 1.60 -4.40 -9.07
N GLY A 103 2.46 -4.00 -8.13
CA GLY A 103 2.03 -3.13 -7.04
C GLY A 103 3.11 -2.83 -6.03
N VAL A 104 2.71 -2.71 -4.76
CA VAL A 104 3.57 -2.35 -3.65
C VAL A 104 3.43 -3.35 -2.50
N GLY A 105 4.55 -3.76 -1.92
CA GLY A 105 4.63 -4.55 -0.70
C GLY A 105 5.05 -3.65 0.47
N ILE A 106 4.30 -3.69 1.56
CA ILE A 106 4.58 -2.95 2.78
C ILE A 106 4.95 -3.95 3.86
N ALA A 107 6.18 -3.86 4.34
CA ALA A 107 6.68 -4.70 5.41
C ALA A 107 6.36 -4.08 6.78
N THR A 108 5.85 -4.91 7.67
CA THR A 108 5.57 -4.59 9.07
C THR A 108 6.22 -5.64 9.96
N SER A 109 6.19 -5.47 11.27
CA SER A 109 6.65 -6.48 12.24
C SER A 109 5.91 -7.82 12.13
N SER A 110 4.67 -7.82 11.62
CA SER A 110 3.82 -9.02 11.45
C SER A 110 3.92 -9.66 10.07
N GLY A 111 4.68 -9.09 9.13
CA GLY A 111 4.88 -9.61 7.79
C GLY A 111 4.71 -8.58 6.67
N ILE A 112 4.63 -9.08 5.43
CA ILE A 112 4.51 -8.23 4.25
C ILE A 112 3.06 -8.23 3.75
N ILE A 113 2.48 -7.04 3.65
CA ILE A 113 1.16 -6.80 3.07
C ILE A 113 1.37 -6.31 1.64
N ARG A 114 0.78 -7.01 0.67
CA ARG A 114 0.92 -6.69 -0.75
C ARG A 114 -0.37 -6.09 -1.30
N PHE A 115 -0.24 -4.91 -1.92
CA PHE A 115 -1.31 -4.24 -2.64
C PHE A 115 -1.03 -4.33 -4.14
N SER A 116 -1.76 -5.20 -4.81
CA SER A 116 -1.67 -5.44 -6.26
C SER A 116 -3.03 -5.88 -6.82
N PRO A 117 -3.36 -5.55 -8.08
CA PRO A 117 -2.58 -4.79 -9.06
C PRO A 117 -2.83 -3.28 -8.99
N ILE A 118 -1.76 -2.50 -8.96
CA ILE A 118 -1.80 -1.03 -8.91
C ILE A 118 -0.92 -0.45 -10.03
N THR A 119 -1.42 0.59 -10.72
CA THR A 119 -0.70 1.21 -11.83
C THR A 119 0.38 2.19 -11.37
N ASN A 120 0.05 3.07 -10.42
CA ASN A 120 0.92 4.13 -9.92
C ASN A 120 1.79 3.67 -8.73
N LYS A 121 2.33 2.45 -8.82
CA LYS A 121 3.17 1.86 -7.77
C LYS A 121 4.42 2.67 -7.44
N ASP A 122 4.96 3.40 -8.42
CA ASP A 122 6.17 4.21 -8.25
C ASP A 122 5.89 5.43 -7.39
N ASP A 123 4.77 6.12 -7.61
CA ASP A 123 4.36 7.27 -6.80
C ASP A 123 4.08 6.86 -5.35
N ILE A 124 3.38 5.74 -5.17
CA ILE A 124 3.10 5.18 -3.84
C ILE A 124 4.40 4.83 -3.12
N TYR A 125 5.31 4.14 -3.82
CA TYR A 125 6.61 3.79 -3.26
C TYR A 125 7.40 5.04 -2.83
N MET A 126 7.48 6.05 -3.70
CA MET A 126 8.20 7.29 -3.41
C MET A 126 7.61 8.02 -2.20
N ASN A 127 6.27 8.14 -2.13
CA ASN A 127 5.62 8.82 -1.02
C ASN A 127 5.82 8.08 0.32
N ILE A 128 5.63 6.76 0.36
CA ILE A 128 5.87 5.99 1.59
C ILE A 128 7.35 6.05 1.99
N ASN A 129 8.26 5.89 1.03
CA ASN A 129 9.69 5.91 1.31
C ASN A 129 10.16 7.28 1.83
N SER A 130 9.63 8.39 1.29
CA SER A 130 9.94 9.74 1.78
C SER A 130 9.46 9.96 3.23
N LEU A 131 8.28 9.43 3.58
CA LEU A 131 7.77 9.47 4.95
C LEU A 131 8.65 8.66 5.91
N LEU A 132 9.10 7.47 5.49
CA LEU A 132 9.99 6.64 6.29
C LEU A 132 11.36 7.31 6.50
N MET A 133 11.92 7.93 5.46
CA MET A 133 13.17 8.68 5.56
C MET A 133 13.03 9.90 6.47
N ALA A 134 11.95 10.67 6.36
CA ALA A 134 11.69 11.81 7.23
C ALA A 134 11.59 11.38 8.71
N ARG A 135 10.89 10.26 8.98
CA ARG A 135 10.81 9.66 10.31
C ARG A 135 12.18 9.24 10.83
N GLN A 136 12.98 8.57 10.00
CA GLN A 136 14.32 8.12 10.39
C GLN A 136 15.23 9.30 10.72
N LYS A 137 15.19 10.35 9.89
CA LYS A 137 15.95 11.59 10.13
C LYS A 137 15.56 12.23 11.47
N LYS A 138 14.25 12.33 11.75
CA LYS A 138 13.75 12.88 13.03
C LYS A 138 14.25 12.05 14.21
N LYS A 139 14.13 10.73 14.15
CA LYS A 139 14.61 9.84 15.22
C LYS A 139 16.12 9.94 15.43
N THR A 140 16.89 10.05 14.36
CA THR A 140 18.36 10.24 14.46
C THR A 140 18.70 11.59 15.10
N SER A 141 17.99 12.67 14.74
CA SER A 141 18.17 13.97 15.38
C SER A 141 17.88 13.90 16.87
N GLU A 142 16.74 13.33 17.26
CA GLU A 142 16.38 13.17 18.69
C GLU A 142 17.42 12.36 19.48
N LEU A 143 17.97 11.30 18.88
CA LEU A 143 19.04 10.50 19.51
C LEU A 143 20.33 11.29 19.68
N ASN A 144 20.73 12.06 18.68
CA ASN A 144 21.92 12.93 18.74
C ASN A 144 21.75 14.00 19.81
N ASP A 145 20.55 14.58 19.94
CA ASP A 145 20.25 15.59 20.95
C ASP A 145 20.34 15.01 22.37
N ILE A 146 19.81 13.79 22.57
CA ILE A 146 19.92 13.07 23.86
C ILE A 146 21.38 12.75 24.17
N GLU A 147 22.18 12.31 23.20
CA GLU A 147 23.59 12.00 23.38
C GLU A 147 24.40 13.27 23.70
N ALA A 148 24.12 14.37 23.01
CA ALA A 148 24.73 15.66 23.31
C ALA A 148 24.41 16.12 24.74
N LEU A 149 23.15 16.01 25.17
CA LEU A 149 22.77 16.37 26.53
C LEU A 149 23.47 15.50 27.57
N LYS A 150 23.66 14.21 27.33
CA LYS A 150 24.43 13.33 28.25
C LYS A 150 25.88 13.80 28.36
N LYS A 151 26.54 14.10 27.23
CA LYS A 151 27.91 14.61 27.23
C LYS A 151 28.04 15.94 27.99
N TYR A 152 27.11 16.88 27.79
CA TYR A 152 27.11 18.14 28.55
C TYR A 152 26.89 17.94 30.05
N LYS A 153 26.06 16.96 30.43
CA LYS A 153 25.85 16.61 31.82
C LYS A 153 27.14 16.06 32.46
N GLU A 154 27.86 15.18 31.78
CA GLU A 154 29.14 14.66 32.20
C GLU A 154 30.18 15.78 32.40
N LEU A 155 30.22 16.79 31.51
CA LEU A 155 31.08 17.95 31.65
C LEU A 155 30.72 18.80 32.86
N LEU A 156 29.44 18.95 33.18
CA LEU A 156 28.96 19.63 34.38
C LEU A 156 29.37 18.86 35.63
N ASP A 157 29.13 17.54 35.67
CA ASP A 157 29.44 16.68 36.81
C ASP A 157 30.96 16.65 37.10
N ASN A 158 31.78 16.78 36.06
CA ASN A 158 33.25 16.89 36.16
C ASN A 158 33.75 18.32 36.45
N GLY A 159 32.86 19.29 36.63
CA GLY A 159 33.21 20.68 36.91
C GLY A 159 33.89 21.44 35.78
N ILE A 160 33.78 20.92 34.54
CA ILE A 160 34.38 21.53 33.33
C ILE A 160 33.54 22.70 32.82
N ILE A 161 32.22 22.63 32.99
CA ILE A 161 31.26 23.69 32.64
C ILE A 161 30.43 24.05 33.86
N THR A 162 29.92 25.29 33.90
CA THR A 162 29.03 25.77 34.95
C THR A 162 27.59 25.31 34.74
N LYS A 163 26.77 25.41 35.77
CA LYS A 163 25.35 25.09 35.72
C LYS A 163 24.59 26.00 34.72
N GLU A 164 24.97 27.27 34.68
CA GLU A 164 24.42 28.27 33.80
C GLU A 164 24.72 27.92 32.32
N GLU A 165 25.92 27.52 32.01
CA GLU A 165 26.34 27.09 30.67
C GLU A 165 25.60 25.82 30.24
N PHE A 166 25.40 24.85 31.14
CA PHE A 166 24.62 23.66 30.87
C PHE A 166 23.17 23.99 30.53
N GLU A 167 22.48 24.82 31.32
CA GLU A 167 21.09 25.20 31.06
C GLU A 167 20.92 25.96 29.75
N VAL A 168 21.87 26.80 29.35
CA VAL A 168 21.88 27.48 28.04
C VAL A 168 22.00 26.44 26.92
N LYS A 169 22.91 25.48 27.03
CA LYS A 169 23.09 24.43 26.00
C LYS A 169 21.88 23.51 25.93
N LYS A 170 21.33 23.11 27.04
CA LYS A 170 20.11 22.30 27.08
C LYS A 170 18.92 23.01 26.42
N ALA A 171 18.74 24.31 26.66
CA ALA A 171 17.68 25.09 25.99
C ALA A 171 17.91 25.25 24.47
N GLN A 172 19.16 25.22 24.01
CA GLN A 172 19.48 25.25 22.58
C GLN A 172 19.17 23.91 21.88
N ILE A 173 19.43 22.78 22.55
CA ILE A 173 19.24 21.43 22.01
C ILE A 173 17.77 21.03 21.99
N LEU A 174 16.98 21.47 22.99
CA LEU A 174 15.57 21.10 23.12
C LEU A 174 14.59 22.01 22.36
N LYS A 175 15.07 22.92 21.52
CA LYS A 175 14.26 23.74 20.60
C LYS A 175 13.92 22.96 19.33
#